data_b50514c361165f91f9ab5592b37e022d
#
_entry.id   b50514c361165f91f9ab5592b37e022d
#
_cell.length_a   1.000
_cell.length_b   1.000
_cell.length_c   1.000
_cell.angle_alpha   90.00
_cell.angle_beta   90.00
_cell.angle_gamma   90.00
#
_symmetry.space_group_name_H-M   'P 1'
#
loop_
_entity.id
_entity.type
_entity.pdbx_description
1 polymer ?
#
loop_
_entity_poly.entity_id
_entity_poly.type
_entity_poly.pdbx_seq_one_letter_code
_entity_poly.pdbx_strand_id
1 'polypeptide(L)'
;FDNLENCIHIVINAKTDKKTSYEDCNTRLSEIENLIHQKEPDEISKKYPDKSQFTSSFKKENFMKAVRKTKDYIANGDVMQVVLSQRLTKKFQGKPIDMYDALRDMNPSPYMYFLDMEDFQIIGSSPEILVKMEDDNITVRPIAGTRPRGITEAEDLQHEIDLLSDPKELAEHLMLIDLGRNDIGKISKIGSVELTERMIVERYSHVMHIVSNVKGTIIDRTKPLDVLRATFPAGTVSGAPKIRAMEIINELEPLKRGIYSGAIGYLSWTGDLDTALSIRTAVIKDDLIHVQAGAGIVYDSVPETEWEETMNKAMALLKASEKANEPKEDW
;
A
#
# COMPACT_ATOMS: atom_id res chain seq x y z
N PHE A 1 -20.83 -4.64 -4.81
CA PHE A 1 -20.81 -4.61 -6.27
C PHE A 1 -20.47 -6.01 -6.77
N ASP A 2 -21.28 -6.52 -7.68
CA ASP A 2 -21.01 -7.76 -8.38
C ASP A 2 -20.61 -7.43 -9.83
N ASN A 3 -19.32 -7.60 -10.12
CA ASN A 3 -18.76 -7.28 -11.43
C ASN A 3 -19.02 -8.36 -12.48
N LEU A 4 -19.43 -9.56 -12.06
CA LEU A 4 -19.81 -10.65 -12.99
C LEU A 4 -21.23 -10.44 -13.48
N GLU A 5 -22.15 -10.12 -12.57
CA GLU A 5 -23.56 -9.89 -12.88
C GLU A 5 -23.86 -8.41 -13.19
N ASN A 6 -22.87 -7.55 -13.03
CA ASN A 6 -22.95 -6.10 -13.26
C ASN A 6 -24.10 -5.44 -12.48
N CYS A 7 -24.21 -5.79 -11.20
CA CYS A 7 -25.25 -5.30 -10.32
C CYS A 7 -24.72 -4.85 -8.96
N ILE A 8 -25.57 -4.15 -8.21
CA ILE A 8 -25.33 -3.72 -6.84
C ILE A 8 -26.30 -4.45 -5.93
N HIS A 9 -25.79 -5.15 -4.92
CA HIS A 9 -26.60 -5.74 -3.86
C HIS A 9 -26.65 -4.80 -2.66
N ILE A 10 -27.84 -4.35 -2.27
CA ILE A 10 -28.06 -3.55 -1.07
C ILE A 10 -28.58 -4.49 0.01
N VAL A 11 -27.87 -4.60 1.13
CA VAL A 11 -28.22 -5.51 2.24
C VAL A 11 -28.41 -4.72 3.52
N ILE A 12 -29.54 -4.92 4.19
CA ILE A 12 -29.83 -4.38 5.52
C ILE A 12 -29.81 -5.51 6.54
N ASN A 13 -28.92 -5.39 7.53
CA ASN A 13 -28.87 -6.30 8.66
C ASN A 13 -29.79 -5.81 9.80
N ALA A 14 -30.78 -6.59 10.17
CA ALA A 14 -31.64 -6.32 11.30
C ALA A 14 -31.24 -7.12 12.53
N LYS A 15 -31.20 -6.49 13.71
CA LYS A 15 -30.99 -7.20 14.98
C LYS A 15 -32.28 -7.87 15.39
N THR A 16 -32.25 -9.19 15.60
CA THR A 16 -33.44 -9.99 15.98
C THR A 16 -33.96 -9.71 17.40
N ASP A 17 -33.16 -9.08 18.25
CA ASP A 17 -33.49 -8.65 19.61
C ASP A 17 -34.24 -7.31 19.66
N LYS A 18 -34.30 -6.58 18.56
CA LYS A 18 -35.10 -5.34 18.42
C LYS A 18 -36.30 -5.61 17.55
N LYS A 19 -37.42 -4.96 17.89
CA LYS A 19 -38.65 -4.95 17.07
C LYS A 19 -38.41 -4.08 15.80
N THR A 20 -37.42 -4.42 15.01
CA THR A 20 -37.25 -3.80 13.70
C THR A 20 -38.17 -4.51 12.74
N SER A 21 -39.17 -3.81 12.25
CA SER A 21 -40.16 -4.41 11.35
C SER A 21 -39.52 -4.62 9.94
N TYR A 22 -40.09 -5.55 9.19
CA TYR A 22 -39.76 -5.71 7.77
C TYR A 22 -39.99 -4.39 6.99
N GLU A 23 -41.01 -3.63 7.39
CA GLU A 23 -41.33 -2.33 6.81
C GLU A 23 -40.24 -1.28 7.04
N ASP A 24 -39.64 -1.25 8.25
CA ASP A 24 -38.52 -0.36 8.55
C ASP A 24 -37.31 -0.68 7.68
N CYS A 25 -37.04 -1.98 7.50
CA CYS A 25 -35.94 -2.41 6.63
C CYS A 25 -36.18 -2.04 5.16
N ASN A 26 -37.39 -2.24 4.65
CA ASN A 26 -37.78 -1.86 3.29
C ASN A 26 -37.70 -0.34 3.09
N THR A 27 -38.16 0.44 4.05
CA THR A 27 -38.06 1.91 4.00
C THR A 27 -36.61 2.30 3.87
N ARG A 28 -35.71 1.71 4.68
CA ARG A 28 -34.25 1.99 4.63
C ARG A 28 -33.60 1.56 3.31
N LEU A 29 -34.00 0.41 2.74
CA LEU A 29 -33.55 -0.03 1.41
C LEU A 29 -33.94 0.99 0.34
N SER A 30 -35.22 1.44 0.34
CA SER A 30 -35.68 2.43 -0.63
C SER A 30 -34.97 3.79 -0.49
N GLU A 31 -34.66 4.20 0.74
CA GLU A 31 -33.85 5.42 0.96
C GLU A 31 -32.47 5.31 0.33
N ILE A 32 -31.78 4.17 0.52
CA ILE A 32 -30.44 3.94 -0.06
C ILE A 32 -30.52 3.86 -1.58
N GLU A 33 -31.51 3.16 -2.13
CA GLU A 33 -31.74 3.07 -3.57
C GLU A 33 -31.94 4.47 -4.19
N ASN A 34 -32.78 5.30 -3.54
CA ASN A 34 -32.98 6.67 -3.98
C ASN A 34 -31.70 7.52 -3.92
N LEU A 35 -30.87 7.35 -2.88
CA LEU A 35 -29.57 8.05 -2.79
C LEU A 35 -28.63 7.65 -3.92
N ILE A 36 -28.59 6.38 -4.30
CA ILE A 36 -27.73 5.89 -5.42
C ILE A 36 -28.19 6.50 -6.77
N HIS A 37 -29.49 6.71 -6.93
CA HIS A 37 -30.04 7.30 -8.17
C HIS A 37 -30.10 8.84 -8.18
N GLN A 38 -29.83 9.49 -7.04
CA GLN A 38 -29.72 10.95 -7.01
C GLN A 38 -28.46 11.37 -7.73
N LYS A 39 -28.62 12.14 -8.83
CA LYS A 39 -27.49 12.87 -9.38
C LYS A 39 -27.06 13.93 -8.36
N GLU A 40 -25.83 13.87 -7.90
CA GLU A 40 -25.26 15.01 -7.21
C GLU A 40 -25.38 16.24 -8.12
N PRO A 41 -25.80 17.40 -7.60
CA PRO A 41 -25.71 18.62 -8.37
C PRO A 41 -24.26 18.82 -8.76
N ASP A 42 -24.01 19.07 -10.05
CA ASP A 42 -22.70 19.44 -10.56
C ASP A 42 -22.23 20.71 -9.81
N GLU A 43 -21.58 20.51 -8.66
CA GLU A 43 -20.83 21.59 -8.05
C GLU A 43 -19.69 21.93 -9.00
N ILE A 44 -19.85 23.06 -9.69
CA ILE A 44 -18.82 23.63 -10.54
C ILE A 44 -17.55 23.74 -9.69
N SER A 45 -16.65 22.79 -9.86
CA SER A 45 -15.33 22.79 -9.25
C SER A 45 -14.66 24.10 -9.65
N LYS A 46 -14.44 25.00 -8.69
CA LYS A 46 -13.68 26.22 -8.94
C LYS A 46 -12.27 25.81 -9.38
N LYS A 47 -11.89 26.18 -10.59
CA LYS A 47 -10.54 25.96 -11.12
C LYS A 47 -9.53 26.63 -10.22
N TYR A 48 -8.69 25.83 -9.59
CA TYR A 48 -7.51 26.31 -8.90
C TYR A 48 -6.28 25.71 -9.59
N PRO A 49 -5.65 26.40 -10.55
CA PRO A 49 -4.38 25.95 -11.08
C PRO A 49 -3.35 26.01 -9.95
N ASP A 50 -3.17 24.90 -9.25
CA ASP A 50 -2.19 24.81 -8.19
C ASP A 50 -0.79 24.63 -8.79
N LYS A 51 -0.05 25.74 -8.84
CA LYS A 51 1.39 25.77 -9.16
C LYS A 51 2.25 25.63 -7.89
N SER A 52 1.67 25.27 -6.75
CA SER A 52 2.42 25.14 -5.52
C SER A 52 3.42 23.99 -5.63
N GLN A 53 4.66 24.29 -5.30
CA GLN A 53 5.69 23.25 -5.19
C GLN A 53 5.44 22.44 -3.91
N PHE A 54 5.69 21.14 -3.96
CA PHE A 54 5.69 20.33 -2.75
C PHE A 54 6.93 20.63 -1.89
N THR A 55 6.77 20.45 -0.59
CA THR A 55 7.87 20.51 0.39
C THR A 55 8.16 19.12 0.91
N SER A 56 9.45 18.76 1.00
CA SER A 56 9.85 17.50 1.62
C SER A 56 10.12 17.68 3.11
N SER A 57 9.79 16.66 3.90
CA SER A 57 10.19 16.56 5.31
C SER A 57 11.70 16.44 5.50
N PHE A 58 12.41 15.96 4.47
CA PHE A 58 13.86 15.94 4.39
C PHE A 58 14.39 16.97 3.40
N LYS A 59 15.47 17.69 3.75
CA LYS A 59 16.34 18.27 2.72
C LYS A 59 17.13 17.15 2.04
N LYS A 60 17.34 17.22 0.73
CA LYS A 60 18.06 16.18 -0.06
C LYS A 60 19.37 15.75 0.60
N GLU A 61 20.17 16.71 1.03
CA GLU A 61 21.46 16.46 1.67
C GLU A 61 21.34 15.70 3.00
N ASN A 62 20.26 15.97 3.77
CA ASN A 62 20.03 15.28 5.04
C ASN A 62 19.53 13.84 4.81
N PHE A 63 18.69 13.63 3.81
CA PHE A 63 18.30 12.28 3.41
C PHE A 63 19.50 11.45 2.98
N MET A 64 20.37 12.01 2.13
CA MET A 64 21.61 11.35 1.71
C MET A 64 22.57 11.07 2.88
N LYS A 65 22.63 11.95 3.90
CA LYS A 65 23.36 11.67 5.14
C LYS A 65 22.74 10.51 5.92
N ALA A 66 21.39 10.44 6.01
CA ALA A 66 20.69 9.34 6.64
C ALA A 66 20.96 8.02 5.91
N VAL A 67 20.97 8.01 4.57
CA VAL A 67 21.35 6.84 3.77
C VAL A 67 22.78 6.38 4.11
N ARG A 68 23.77 7.31 4.13
CA ARG A 68 25.17 6.95 4.49
C ARG A 68 25.25 6.38 5.91
N LYS A 69 24.56 7.00 6.88
CA LYS A 69 24.50 6.50 8.26
C LYS A 69 23.89 5.10 8.34
N THR A 70 22.84 4.84 7.57
CA THR A 70 22.25 3.49 7.45
C THR A 70 23.25 2.49 6.89
N LYS A 71 24.01 2.85 5.88
CA LYS A 71 25.09 1.99 5.33
C LYS A 71 26.17 1.69 6.38
N ASP A 72 26.50 2.64 7.27
CA ASP A 72 27.42 2.39 8.38
C ASP A 72 26.83 1.34 9.35
N TYR A 73 25.53 1.40 9.68
CA TYR A 73 24.87 0.37 10.49
C TYR A 73 24.89 -0.99 9.80
N ILE A 74 24.69 -1.05 8.48
CA ILE A 74 24.74 -2.29 7.70
C ILE A 74 26.19 -2.85 7.72
N ALA A 75 27.17 -2.02 7.48
CA ALA A 75 28.59 -2.43 7.51
C ALA A 75 29.05 -2.94 8.88
N ASN A 76 28.48 -2.42 9.96
CA ASN A 76 28.74 -2.85 11.32
C ASN A 76 27.97 -4.12 11.72
N GLY A 77 27.08 -4.62 10.86
CA GLY A 77 26.30 -5.84 11.10
C GLY A 77 25.05 -5.63 11.97
N ASP A 78 24.62 -4.39 12.19
CA ASP A 78 23.38 -4.08 12.93
C ASP A 78 22.11 -4.56 12.19
N VAL A 79 22.09 -4.34 10.87
CA VAL A 79 20.97 -4.66 9.98
C VAL A 79 21.46 -5.10 8.61
N MET A 80 20.60 -5.78 7.84
CA MET A 80 20.85 -6.12 6.44
C MET A 80 20.22 -5.08 5.50
N GLN A 81 19.05 -4.54 5.89
CA GLN A 81 18.29 -3.55 5.14
C GLN A 81 17.51 -2.64 6.08
N VAL A 82 17.38 -1.37 5.71
CA VAL A 82 16.47 -0.41 6.36
C VAL A 82 15.72 0.38 5.30
N VAL A 83 14.40 0.50 5.43
CA VAL A 83 13.61 1.36 4.53
C VAL A 83 13.53 2.76 5.13
N LEU A 84 14.22 3.72 4.51
CA LEU A 84 14.11 5.13 4.87
C LEU A 84 13.07 5.83 4.01
N SER A 85 12.26 6.70 4.63
CA SER A 85 11.18 7.39 3.93
C SER A 85 11.22 8.90 4.12
N GLN A 86 10.58 9.61 3.21
CA GLN A 86 10.31 11.03 3.31
C GLN A 86 8.85 11.33 3.01
N ARG A 87 8.32 12.41 3.62
CA ARG A 87 6.97 12.91 3.38
C ARG A 87 7.02 14.16 2.51
N LEU A 88 6.28 14.13 1.43
CA LEU A 88 6.03 15.28 0.56
C LEU A 88 4.68 15.89 0.93
N THR A 89 4.65 17.20 1.06
CA THR A 89 3.43 17.95 1.41
C THR A 89 3.20 19.06 0.41
N LYS A 90 1.97 19.21 -0.06
CA LYS A 90 1.53 20.24 -1.01
C LYS A 90 0.15 20.73 -0.61
N LYS A 91 -0.23 21.95 -1.02
CA LYS A 91 -1.62 22.39 -0.92
C LYS A 91 -2.51 21.54 -1.82
N PHE A 92 -3.71 21.28 -1.37
CA PHE A 92 -4.72 20.55 -2.12
C PHE A 92 -6.05 21.30 -2.02
N GLN A 93 -6.67 21.57 -3.15
CA GLN A 93 -7.92 22.34 -3.23
C GLN A 93 -9.02 21.61 -4.01
N GLY A 94 -8.71 20.44 -4.57
CA GLY A 94 -9.65 19.59 -5.27
C GLY A 94 -10.58 18.82 -4.34
N LYS A 95 -11.55 18.13 -4.90
CA LYS A 95 -12.33 17.15 -4.13
C LYS A 95 -11.50 15.88 -3.92
N PRO A 96 -11.40 15.36 -2.68
CA PRO A 96 -10.64 14.13 -2.42
C PRO A 96 -11.09 12.92 -3.27
N ILE A 97 -12.39 12.82 -3.56
CA ILE A 97 -12.92 11.74 -4.38
C ILE A 97 -12.47 11.85 -5.86
N ASP A 98 -12.32 13.06 -6.41
CA ASP A 98 -11.80 13.26 -7.77
C ASP A 98 -10.32 12.80 -7.86
N MET A 99 -9.56 12.96 -6.77
CA MET A 99 -8.21 12.43 -6.70
C MET A 99 -8.20 10.90 -6.69
N TYR A 100 -9.15 10.26 -5.98
CA TYR A 100 -9.30 8.82 -6.02
C TYR A 100 -9.59 8.32 -7.44
N ASP A 101 -10.53 8.96 -8.14
CA ASP A 101 -10.87 8.62 -9.53
C ASP A 101 -9.66 8.79 -10.45
N ALA A 102 -8.95 9.93 -10.35
CA ALA A 102 -7.73 10.16 -11.12
C ALA A 102 -6.65 9.10 -10.83
N LEU A 103 -6.48 8.70 -9.56
CA LEU A 103 -5.52 7.68 -9.18
C LEU A 103 -5.90 6.30 -9.73
N ARG A 104 -7.19 5.95 -9.69
CA ARG A 104 -7.71 4.70 -10.24
C ARG A 104 -7.46 4.60 -11.75
N ASP A 105 -7.65 5.69 -12.47
CA ASP A 105 -7.44 5.72 -13.93
C ASP A 105 -5.96 5.66 -14.31
N MET A 106 -5.10 6.35 -13.52
CA MET A 106 -3.68 6.46 -13.83
C MET A 106 -2.83 5.29 -13.34
N ASN A 107 -3.21 4.70 -12.21
CA ASN A 107 -2.40 3.69 -11.54
C ASN A 107 -3.27 2.70 -10.75
N PRO A 108 -4.09 1.89 -11.43
CA PRO A 108 -4.91 0.88 -10.77
C PRO A 108 -4.02 -0.15 -10.05
N SER A 109 -4.47 -0.59 -8.89
CA SER A 109 -3.79 -1.56 -8.04
C SER A 109 -4.79 -2.53 -7.43
N PRO A 110 -4.34 -3.70 -6.94
CA PRO A 110 -5.23 -4.67 -6.28
C PRO A 110 -5.99 -4.10 -5.08
N TYR A 111 -5.41 -3.14 -4.38
CA TYR A 111 -6.04 -2.49 -3.23
C TYR A 111 -6.22 -1.00 -3.49
N MET A 112 -7.39 -0.66 -4.00
CA MET A 112 -7.83 0.72 -4.18
C MET A 112 -8.77 1.09 -3.03
N TYR A 113 -8.53 2.24 -2.39
CA TYR A 113 -9.37 2.67 -1.26
C TYR A 113 -9.49 4.18 -1.14
N PHE A 114 -10.66 4.58 -0.70
CA PHE A 114 -11.01 5.91 -0.27
C PHE A 114 -11.68 5.83 1.10
N LEU A 115 -11.08 6.41 2.12
CA LEU A 115 -11.65 6.48 3.46
C LEU A 115 -11.87 7.93 3.84
N ASP A 116 -13.10 8.29 4.12
CA ASP A 116 -13.46 9.55 4.73
C ASP A 116 -13.55 9.37 6.25
N MET A 117 -12.65 10.02 6.96
CA MET A 117 -12.54 9.96 8.42
C MET A 117 -13.04 11.24 9.08
N GLU A 118 -13.93 11.98 8.41
CA GLU A 118 -14.47 13.30 8.81
C GLU A 118 -13.38 14.40 8.83
N ASP A 119 -12.39 14.30 9.72
CA ASP A 119 -11.31 15.29 9.86
C ASP A 119 -10.22 15.19 8.77
N PHE A 120 -10.12 14.06 8.09
CA PHE A 120 -9.13 13.81 7.04
C PHE A 120 -9.57 12.66 6.12
N GLN A 121 -9.03 12.63 4.91
CA GLN A 121 -9.28 11.55 3.97
C GLN A 121 -8.00 10.77 3.68
N ILE A 122 -8.16 9.46 3.44
CA ILE A 122 -7.09 8.55 3.05
C ILE A 122 -7.41 7.99 1.67
N ILE A 123 -6.49 8.18 0.73
CA ILE A 123 -6.64 7.74 -0.65
C ILE A 123 -5.43 6.90 -1.02
N GLY A 124 -5.65 5.68 -1.49
CA GLY A 124 -4.54 4.78 -1.79
C GLY A 124 -4.78 3.85 -2.96
N SER A 125 -3.65 3.44 -3.54
CA SER A 125 -3.53 2.45 -4.61
C SER A 125 -2.37 1.51 -4.26
N SER A 126 -2.59 0.65 -3.24
CA SER A 126 -1.56 -0.25 -2.75
C SER A 126 -1.43 -1.50 -3.60
N PRO A 127 -0.22 -1.84 -4.04
CA PRO A 127 0.02 -3.06 -4.81
C PRO A 127 0.27 -4.29 -3.93
N GLU A 128 0.47 -4.12 -2.62
CA GLU A 128 1.09 -5.16 -1.79
C GLU A 128 0.20 -5.56 -0.61
N ILE A 129 -0.01 -6.86 -0.48
CA ILE A 129 -0.67 -7.49 0.66
C ILE A 129 0.26 -7.39 1.88
N LEU A 130 -0.26 -6.95 3.03
CA LEU A 130 0.43 -7.13 4.30
C LEU A 130 0.25 -8.56 4.79
N VAL A 131 -1.00 -8.97 4.99
CA VAL A 131 -1.38 -10.34 5.33
C VAL A 131 -2.84 -10.58 5.00
N LYS A 132 -3.12 -11.76 4.48
CA LYS A 132 -4.47 -12.26 4.25
C LYS A 132 -4.69 -13.52 5.10
N MET A 133 -5.88 -13.65 5.68
CA MET A 133 -6.33 -14.84 6.38
C MET A 133 -7.71 -15.22 5.86
N GLU A 134 -7.83 -16.43 5.38
CA GLU A 134 -9.08 -17.03 4.92
C GLU A 134 -9.23 -18.39 5.63
N ASP A 135 -10.30 -18.56 6.37
CA ASP A 135 -10.48 -19.68 7.29
C ASP A 135 -9.27 -19.80 8.24
N ASP A 136 -8.58 -20.95 8.21
CA ASP A 136 -7.38 -21.21 9.00
C ASP A 136 -6.06 -20.94 8.24
N ASN A 137 -6.12 -20.42 7.01
CA ASN A 137 -4.95 -20.20 6.17
C ASN A 137 -4.53 -18.74 6.18
N ILE A 138 -3.25 -18.51 6.44
CA ILE A 138 -2.63 -17.19 6.33
C ILE A 138 -1.69 -17.15 5.15
N THR A 139 -1.67 -15.99 4.49
CA THR A 139 -0.86 -15.75 3.30
C THR A 139 -0.16 -14.41 3.43
N VAL A 140 1.14 -14.40 3.17
CA VAL A 140 1.92 -13.18 2.89
C VAL A 140 2.54 -13.30 1.52
N ARG A 141 2.64 -12.17 0.83
CA ARG A 141 3.08 -12.16 -0.56
C ARG A 141 4.15 -11.10 -0.78
N PRO A 142 5.42 -11.39 -0.45
CA PRO A 142 6.51 -10.47 -0.68
C PRO A 142 6.67 -10.17 -2.17
N ILE A 143 6.84 -8.88 -2.46
CA ILE A 143 7.07 -8.34 -3.80
C ILE A 143 8.36 -7.55 -3.73
N ALA A 144 9.31 -7.85 -4.61
CA ALA A 144 10.55 -7.10 -4.77
C ALA A 144 11.05 -7.15 -6.22
N GLY A 145 12.08 -6.39 -6.49
CA GLY A 145 12.61 -6.27 -7.84
C GLY A 145 11.63 -5.58 -8.78
N THR A 146 12.14 -4.72 -9.64
CA THR A 146 11.28 -3.98 -10.57
C THR A 146 12.00 -3.81 -11.91
N ARG A 147 11.28 -4.10 -12.99
CA ARG A 147 11.68 -3.69 -14.35
C ARG A 147 10.47 -3.05 -15.04
N PRO A 148 10.69 -2.10 -15.95
CA PRO A 148 9.61 -1.56 -16.77
C PRO A 148 9.04 -2.63 -17.69
N ARG A 149 7.82 -2.41 -18.18
CA ARG A 149 7.26 -3.21 -19.26
C ARG A 149 7.98 -2.88 -20.57
N GLY A 150 8.20 -3.89 -21.40
CA GLY A 150 8.69 -3.69 -22.75
C GLY A 150 7.62 -3.10 -23.69
N ILE A 151 8.04 -2.37 -24.70
CA ILE A 151 7.13 -1.88 -25.77
C ILE A 151 6.74 -3.03 -26.68
N THR A 152 7.63 -4.00 -26.85
CA THR A 152 7.41 -5.22 -27.59
C THR A 152 7.47 -6.43 -26.68
N GLU A 153 6.89 -7.54 -27.10
CA GLU A 153 6.93 -8.82 -26.35
C GLU A 153 8.38 -9.31 -26.15
N ALA A 154 9.24 -9.09 -27.13
CA ALA A 154 10.65 -9.45 -27.03
C ALA A 154 11.42 -8.62 -25.99
N GLU A 155 11.15 -7.31 -25.92
CA GLU A 155 11.70 -6.44 -24.87
C GLU A 155 11.18 -6.81 -23.50
N ASP A 156 9.87 -7.11 -23.39
CA ASP A 156 9.23 -7.52 -22.13
C ASP A 156 9.88 -8.81 -21.59
N LEU A 157 10.11 -9.78 -22.47
CA LEU A 157 10.83 -11.02 -22.14
C LEU A 157 12.30 -10.75 -21.73
N GLN A 158 12.98 -9.83 -22.41
CA GLN A 158 14.36 -9.46 -22.05
C GLN A 158 14.42 -8.82 -20.65
N HIS A 159 13.47 -7.93 -20.31
CA HIS A 159 13.37 -7.33 -18.97
C HIS A 159 13.10 -8.38 -17.90
N GLU A 160 12.30 -9.42 -18.19
CA GLU A 160 12.10 -10.54 -17.27
C GLU A 160 13.37 -11.34 -17.06
N ILE A 161 14.11 -11.67 -18.12
CA ILE A 161 15.41 -12.37 -18.04
C ILE A 161 16.39 -11.55 -17.20
N ASP A 162 16.50 -10.25 -17.47
CA ASP A 162 17.38 -9.35 -16.72
C ASP A 162 17.00 -9.29 -15.23
N LEU A 163 15.72 -9.25 -14.92
CA LEU A 163 15.22 -9.23 -13.55
C LEU A 163 15.55 -10.53 -12.80
N LEU A 164 15.31 -11.68 -13.43
CA LEU A 164 15.58 -13.00 -12.83
C LEU A 164 17.06 -13.39 -12.82
N SER A 165 17.93 -12.68 -13.54
CA SER A 165 19.38 -12.87 -13.55
C SER A 165 20.13 -11.89 -12.65
N ASP A 166 19.45 -10.89 -12.08
CA ASP A 166 20.06 -9.91 -11.20
C ASP A 166 20.28 -10.48 -9.79
N PRO A 167 21.54 -10.76 -9.38
CA PRO A 167 21.82 -11.41 -8.10
C PRO A 167 21.42 -10.54 -6.90
N LYS A 168 21.39 -9.22 -7.04
CA LYS A 168 20.99 -8.29 -5.99
C LYS A 168 19.49 -8.39 -5.74
N GLU A 169 18.67 -8.34 -6.81
CA GLU A 169 17.23 -8.44 -6.73
C GLU A 169 16.79 -9.80 -6.15
N LEU A 170 17.46 -10.88 -6.59
CA LEU A 170 17.21 -12.22 -6.07
C LEU A 170 17.57 -12.36 -4.57
N ALA A 171 18.70 -11.79 -4.14
CA ALA A 171 19.13 -11.81 -2.74
C ALA A 171 18.16 -11.01 -1.85
N GLU A 172 17.72 -9.82 -2.30
CA GLU A 172 16.73 -9.02 -1.60
C GLU A 172 15.40 -9.78 -1.49
N HIS A 173 14.93 -10.34 -2.58
CA HIS A 173 13.68 -11.09 -2.59
C HIS A 173 13.73 -12.33 -1.68
N LEU A 174 14.85 -13.06 -1.65
CA LEU A 174 15.06 -14.19 -0.74
C LEU A 174 14.98 -13.75 0.73
N MET A 175 15.58 -12.61 1.07
CA MET A 175 15.49 -12.03 2.41
C MET A 175 14.03 -11.72 2.79
N LEU A 176 13.23 -11.20 1.86
CA LEU A 176 11.82 -10.89 2.11
C LEU A 176 10.97 -12.17 2.25
N ILE A 177 11.28 -13.24 1.49
CA ILE A 177 10.66 -14.56 1.68
C ILE A 177 10.93 -15.06 3.09
N ASP A 178 12.19 -15.04 3.55
CA ASP A 178 12.57 -15.53 4.88
C ASP A 178 11.94 -14.70 6.00
N LEU A 179 11.81 -13.38 5.80
CA LEU A 179 11.12 -12.50 6.73
C LEU A 179 9.62 -12.83 6.80
N GLY A 180 8.97 -13.06 5.66
CA GLY A 180 7.57 -13.50 5.59
C GLY A 180 7.35 -14.86 6.27
N ARG A 181 8.23 -15.83 6.01
CA ARG A 181 8.21 -17.15 6.68
C ARG A 181 8.37 -17.03 8.20
N ASN A 182 9.27 -16.16 8.65
CA ASN A 182 9.47 -15.92 10.08
C ASN A 182 8.24 -15.25 10.71
N ASP A 183 7.62 -14.30 10.03
CA ASP A 183 6.47 -13.58 10.58
C ASP A 183 5.25 -14.48 10.75
N ILE A 184 4.85 -15.24 9.72
CA ILE A 184 3.72 -16.17 9.84
C ILE A 184 4.08 -17.41 10.67
N GLY A 185 5.36 -17.80 10.71
CA GLY A 185 5.83 -18.95 11.50
C GLY A 185 5.57 -18.84 13.00
N LYS A 186 5.49 -17.59 13.53
CA LYS A 186 5.17 -17.32 14.96
C LYS A 186 3.78 -17.78 15.36
N ILE A 187 2.85 -17.88 14.41
CA ILE A 187 1.43 -18.15 14.62
C ILE A 187 0.91 -19.32 13.80
N SER A 188 1.79 -20.00 13.06
CA SER A 188 1.44 -21.16 12.24
C SER A 188 1.73 -22.48 12.95
N LYS A 189 0.95 -23.51 12.66
CA LYS A 189 1.22 -24.90 13.08
C LYS A 189 2.61 -25.33 12.59
N ILE A 190 3.33 -26.04 13.43
CA ILE A 190 4.69 -26.52 13.07
C ILE A 190 4.62 -27.37 11.80
N GLY A 191 5.47 -27.05 10.82
CA GLY A 191 5.54 -27.74 9.54
C GLY A 191 4.51 -27.31 8.50
N SER A 192 3.62 -26.34 8.82
CA SER A 192 2.61 -25.85 7.88
C SER A 192 3.05 -24.64 7.03
N VAL A 193 4.20 -24.05 7.33
CA VAL A 193 4.70 -22.91 6.56
C VAL A 193 5.33 -23.40 5.27
N GLU A 194 4.72 -23.02 4.15
CA GLU A 194 5.09 -23.44 2.81
C GLU A 194 5.33 -22.25 1.88
N LEU A 195 6.30 -22.40 0.98
CA LEU A 195 6.53 -21.49 -0.15
C LEU A 195 5.79 -22.07 -1.37
N THR A 196 4.58 -21.59 -1.64
CA THR A 196 3.73 -22.15 -2.69
C THR A 196 4.04 -21.60 -4.08
N GLU A 197 4.56 -20.37 -4.15
CA GLU A 197 5.10 -19.76 -5.36
C GLU A 197 6.46 -19.16 -5.03
N ARG A 198 7.45 -19.44 -5.87
CA ARG A 198 8.82 -19.00 -5.63
C ARG A 198 9.34 -18.17 -6.80
N MET A 199 9.60 -16.88 -6.56
CA MET A 199 10.27 -15.98 -7.51
C MET A 199 9.63 -16.02 -8.90
N ILE A 200 8.31 -15.95 -8.97
CA ILE A 200 7.58 -15.80 -10.23
C ILE A 200 7.58 -14.33 -10.66
N VAL A 201 7.54 -14.07 -11.96
CA VAL A 201 7.40 -12.70 -12.46
C VAL A 201 5.93 -12.38 -12.70
N GLU A 202 5.43 -11.38 -12.02
CA GLU A 202 4.11 -10.80 -12.27
C GLU A 202 4.24 -9.52 -13.07
N ARG A 203 3.40 -9.42 -14.12
CA ARG A 203 3.33 -8.26 -15.00
C ARG A 203 2.14 -7.40 -14.67
N TYR A 204 2.43 -6.14 -14.34
CA TYR A 204 1.44 -5.09 -14.13
C TYR A 204 1.38 -4.16 -15.34
N SER A 205 0.56 -3.14 -15.29
CA SER A 205 0.36 -2.22 -16.44
C SER A 205 1.65 -1.53 -16.92
N HIS A 206 2.53 -1.14 -15.99
CA HIS A 206 3.73 -0.35 -16.31
C HIS A 206 5.04 -0.99 -15.87
N VAL A 207 4.99 -1.97 -14.99
CA VAL A 207 6.15 -2.64 -14.40
C VAL A 207 5.93 -4.14 -14.27
N MET A 208 7.00 -4.89 -14.07
CA MET A 208 6.99 -6.28 -13.62
C MET A 208 7.79 -6.41 -12.33
N HIS A 209 7.39 -7.36 -11.49
CA HIS A 209 8.02 -7.64 -10.20
C HIS A 209 8.29 -9.12 -10.01
N ILE A 210 9.28 -9.43 -9.17
CA ILE A 210 9.44 -10.78 -8.61
C ILE A 210 8.48 -10.92 -7.43
N VAL A 211 7.68 -11.96 -7.44
CA VAL A 211 6.68 -12.26 -6.42
C VAL A 211 6.88 -13.67 -5.89
N SER A 212 6.67 -13.83 -4.61
CA SER A 212 6.59 -15.16 -3.98
C SER A 212 5.37 -15.22 -3.07
N ASN A 213 4.90 -16.45 -2.80
CA ASN A 213 3.73 -16.64 -1.97
C ASN A 213 4.07 -17.61 -0.83
N VAL A 214 3.96 -17.13 0.41
CA VAL A 214 4.20 -17.90 1.61
C VAL A 214 2.89 -18.11 2.34
N LYS A 215 2.54 -19.38 2.59
CA LYS A 215 1.31 -19.77 3.29
C LYS A 215 1.64 -20.50 4.58
N GLY A 216 0.69 -20.46 5.52
CA GLY A 216 0.73 -21.23 6.75
C GLY A 216 -0.67 -21.47 7.27
N THR A 217 -0.84 -22.53 8.08
CA THR A 217 -2.10 -22.81 8.78
C THR A 217 -1.96 -22.33 10.23
N ILE A 218 -2.90 -21.51 10.70
CA ILE A 218 -2.83 -20.90 12.03
C ILE A 218 -2.91 -21.94 13.14
N ILE A 219 -2.28 -21.63 14.28
CA ILE A 219 -2.43 -22.39 15.53
C ILE A 219 -3.87 -22.19 16.05
N ASP A 220 -4.46 -23.24 16.59
CA ASP A 220 -5.82 -23.21 17.13
C ASP A 220 -6.00 -22.07 18.13
N ARG A 221 -7.15 -21.37 18.04
CA ARG A 221 -7.52 -20.19 18.83
C ARG A 221 -6.79 -18.88 18.47
N THR A 222 -5.96 -18.85 17.44
CA THR A 222 -5.39 -17.60 16.92
C THR A 222 -6.51 -16.70 16.39
N LYS A 223 -6.49 -15.44 16.78
CA LYS A 223 -7.48 -14.45 16.30
C LYS A 223 -6.89 -13.66 15.13
N PRO A 224 -7.73 -13.10 14.23
CA PRO A 224 -7.23 -12.31 13.10
C PRO A 224 -6.31 -11.14 13.51
N LEU A 225 -6.57 -10.49 14.64
CA LEU A 225 -5.69 -9.43 15.15
C LEU A 225 -4.33 -9.95 15.65
N ASP A 226 -4.23 -11.23 16.04
CA ASP A 226 -2.94 -11.82 16.39
C ASP A 226 -2.13 -12.10 15.14
N VAL A 227 -2.81 -12.45 14.02
CA VAL A 227 -2.20 -12.57 12.69
C VAL A 227 -1.60 -11.23 12.27
N LEU A 228 -2.38 -10.15 12.37
CA LEU A 228 -1.89 -8.80 12.06
C LEU A 228 -0.69 -8.41 12.94
N ARG A 229 -0.73 -8.68 14.26
CA ARG A 229 0.40 -8.40 15.17
C ARG A 229 1.67 -9.16 14.82
N ALA A 230 1.56 -10.41 14.38
CA ALA A 230 2.72 -11.23 14.04
C ALA A 230 3.44 -10.74 12.79
N THR A 231 2.70 -10.20 11.83
CA THR A 231 3.19 -9.78 10.52
C THR A 231 3.56 -8.29 10.47
N PHE A 232 2.96 -7.46 11.32
CA PHE A 232 3.16 -6.01 11.34
C PHE A 232 4.42 -5.60 12.12
N PRO A 233 5.16 -4.55 11.64
CA PRO A 233 5.10 -4.02 10.30
C PRO A 233 5.74 -4.96 9.27
N ALA A 234 5.38 -4.82 7.99
CA ALA A 234 6.01 -5.62 6.95
C ALA A 234 7.50 -5.27 6.79
N GLY A 235 8.29 -6.27 6.41
CA GLY A 235 9.72 -6.08 6.17
C GLY A 235 10.03 -5.17 5.00
N THR A 236 9.20 -5.23 3.96
CA THR A 236 9.30 -4.40 2.75
C THR A 236 9.18 -2.90 3.01
N VAL A 237 8.68 -2.50 4.17
CA VAL A 237 8.56 -1.09 4.58
C VAL A 237 9.32 -0.76 5.87
N SER A 238 9.96 -1.73 6.51
CA SER A 238 10.79 -1.54 7.71
C SER A 238 12.24 -1.94 7.49
N GLY A 239 12.52 -3.20 7.35
CA GLY A 239 13.85 -3.75 7.13
C GLY A 239 14.10 -5.04 7.92
N ALA A 240 15.35 -5.51 7.88
CA ALA A 240 15.76 -6.76 8.50
C ALA A 240 17.11 -6.61 9.24
N PRO A 241 17.24 -7.04 10.49
CA PRO A 241 16.20 -7.51 11.43
C PRO A 241 15.20 -6.41 11.80
N LYS A 242 13.92 -6.76 11.89
CA LYS A 242 12.79 -5.83 11.98
C LYS A 242 12.88 -4.81 13.12
N ILE A 243 13.17 -5.26 14.34
CA ILE A 243 13.24 -4.38 15.52
C ILE A 243 14.34 -3.35 15.37
N ARG A 244 15.55 -3.78 15.03
CA ARG A 244 16.69 -2.89 14.84
C ARG A 244 16.48 -1.90 13.70
N ALA A 245 15.88 -2.34 12.60
CA ALA A 245 15.50 -1.46 11.50
C ALA A 245 14.52 -0.35 11.95
N MET A 246 13.51 -0.69 12.75
CA MET A 246 12.58 0.30 13.30
C MET A 246 13.25 1.31 14.25
N GLU A 247 14.24 0.88 15.05
CA GLU A 247 15.01 1.78 15.90
C GLU A 247 15.80 2.80 15.06
N ILE A 248 16.46 2.32 14.01
CA ILE A 248 17.22 3.18 13.07
C ILE A 248 16.28 4.14 12.31
N ILE A 249 15.12 3.67 11.87
CA ILE A 249 14.10 4.52 11.24
C ILE A 249 13.68 5.65 12.19
N ASN A 250 13.38 5.30 13.45
CA ASN A 250 12.97 6.30 14.45
C ASN A 250 14.08 7.30 14.81
N GLU A 251 15.34 6.90 14.69
CA GLU A 251 16.50 7.79 14.89
C GLU A 251 16.67 8.75 13.71
N LEU A 252 16.52 8.27 12.48
CA LEU A 252 16.94 8.99 11.29
C LEU A 252 15.82 9.77 10.60
N GLU A 253 14.56 9.31 10.66
CA GLU A 253 13.44 10.03 10.06
C GLU A 253 13.01 11.24 10.91
N PRO A 254 12.84 12.42 10.30
CA PRO A 254 12.51 13.65 11.07
C PRO A 254 11.05 13.69 11.55
N LEU A 255 10.17 12.86 10.96
CA LEU A 255 8.75 12.80 11.28
C LEU A 255 8.29 11.37 11.52
N LYS A 256 7.35 11.19 12.44
CA LYS A 256 6.63 9.92 12.59
C LYS A 256 5.82 9.61 11.34
N ARG A 257 5.80 8.34 10.96
CA ARG A 257 5.18 7.86 9.71
C ARG A 257 3.66 8.04 9.66
N GLY A 258 2.99 7.92 10.81
CA GLY A 258 1.53 7.96 10.85
C GLY A 258 0.92 6.78 10.08
N ILE A 259 0.15 7.09 9.03
CA ILE A 259 -0.55 6.10 8.22
C ILE A 259 0.40 5.33 7.29
N TYR A 260 1.45 5.97 6.81
CA TYR A 260 2.43 5.34 5.92
C TYR A 260 3.08 4.11 6.56
N SER A 261 3.23 3.04 5.80
CA SER A 261 3.72 1.72 6.25
C SER A 261 2.77 1.00 7.23
N GLY A 262 1.54 1.51 7.38
CA GLY A 262 0.50 0.89 8.17
C GLY A 262 -0.19 -0.27 7.47
N ALA A 263 -1.25 -0.78 8.08
CA ALA A 263 -2.15 -1.76 7.52
C ALA A 263 -3.49 -1.11 7.18
N ILE A 264 -4.03 -1.42 6.02
CA ILE A 264 -5.35 -1.01 5.59
C ILE A 264 -6.11 -2.19 5.03
N GLY A 265 -7.37 -2.34 5.40
CA GLY A 265 -8.17 -3.48 4.97
C GLY A 265 -9.37 -3.69 5.86
N TYR A 266 -9.83 -4.92 5.95
CA TYR A 266 -11.01 -5.28 6.73
C TYR A 266 -10.83 -6.61 7.48
N LEU A 267 -11.60 -6.72 8.54
CA LEU A 267 -11.85 -7.94 9.28
C LEU A 267 -13.34 -8.28 9.12
N SER A 268 -13.62 -9.44 8.54
CA SER A 268 -14.99 -9.89 8.31
C SER A 268 -15.63 -10.46 9.58
N TRP A 269 -16.95 -10.58 9.59
CA TRP A 269 -17.70 -11.23 10.67
C TRP A 269 -17.46 -12.75 10.74
N THR A 270 -17.01 -13.36 9.64
CA THR A 270 -16.60 -14.77 9.59
C THR A 270 -15.23 -15.01 10.21
N GLY A 271 -14.46 -13.96 10.41
CA GLY A 271 -13.11 -14.03 10.98
C GLY A 271 -12.00 -13.89 9.96
N ASP A 272 -12.34 -13.74 8.67
CA ASP A 272 -11.34 -13.51 7.63
C ASP A 272 -10.73 -12.12 7.75
N LEU A 273 -9.46 -12.01 7.39
CA LEU A 273 -8.71 -10.77 7.39
C LEU A 273 -8.08 -10.57 6.02
N ASP A 274 -8.27 -9.40 5.44
CA ASP A 274 -7.57 -9.00 4.22
C ASP A 274 -7.02 -7.59 4.40
N THR A 275 -5.69 -7.47 4.40
CA THR A 275 -4.99 -6.22 4.65
C THR A 275 -3.88 -5.99 3.65
N ALA A 276 -3.81 -4.78 3.13
CA ALA A 276 -2.71 -4.26 2.33
C ALA A 276 -1.77 -3.39 3.17
N LEU A 277 -0.59 -3.17 2.66
CA LEU A 277 0.32 -2.13 3.16
C LEU A 277 -0.22 -0.75 2.79
N SER A 278 -0.19 0.19 3.73
CA SER A 278 -0.50 1.58 3.45
C SER A 278 0.70 2.28 2.81
N ILE A 279 0.96 1.92 1.55
CA ILE A 279 1.92 2.54 0.64
C ILE A 279 1.18 3.07 -0.59
N ARG A 280 1.83 3.91 -1.39
CA ARG A 280 1.13 4.59 -2.50
C ARG A 280 -0.18 5.24 -2.02
N THR A 281 -0.07 5.93 -0.88
CA THR A 281 -1.19 6.45 -0.11
C THR A 281 -0.97 7.93 0.16
N ALA A 282 -2.03 8.70 -0.07
CA ALA A 282 -2.11 10.10 0.29
C ALA A 282 -3.04 10.30 1.48
N VAL A 283 -2.72 11.26 2.32
CA VAL A 283 -3.57 11.75 3.40
C VAL A 283 -3.89 13.21 3.09
N ILE A 284 -5.17 13.54 3.02
CA ILE A 284 -5.63 14.92 2.82
C ILE A 284 -6.17 15.41 4.15
N LYS A 285 -5.59 16.51 4.66
CA LYS A 285 -5.97 17.14 5.91
C LYS A 285 -5.63 18.62 5.87
N ASP A 286 -6.51 19.48 6.39
CA ASP A 286 -6.29 20.92 6.54
C ASP A 286 -5.84 21.58 5.22
N ASP A 287 -6.50 21.27 4.10
CA ASP A 287 -6.16 21.72 2.74
C ASP A 287 -4.74 21.35 2.27
N LEU A 288 -4.16 20.33 2.88
CA LEU A 288 -2.85 19.80 2.53
C LEU A 288 -2.97 18.33 2.12
N ILE A 289 -2.25 17.96 1.07
CA ILE A 289 -2.00 16.58 0.72
C ILE A 289 -0.62 16.17 1.23
N HIS A 290 -0.57 15.04 1.91
CA HIS A 290 0.64 14.40 2.40
C HIS A 290 0.84 13.05 1.70
N VAL A 291 1.99 12.89 1.04
CA VAL A 291 2.40 11.66 0.38
C VAL A 291 3.73 11.22 0.98
N GLN A 292 3.83 9.99 1.46
CA GLN A 292 5.08 9.45 2.00
C GLN A 292 5.54 8.28 1.16
N ALA A 293 6.84 8.23 0.88
CA ALA A 293 7.48 7.17 0.11
C ALA A 293 8.87 6.87 0.67
N GLY A 294 9.30 5.62 0.54
CA GLY A 294 10.58 5.15 1.05
C GLY A 294 11.34 4.31 0.04
N ALA A 295 12.64 4.17 0.29
CA ALA A 295 13.56 3.31 -0.44
C ALA A 295 14.26 2.34 0.52
N GLY A 296 14.49 1.11 0.08
CA GLY A 296 15.22 0.09 0.82
C GLY A 296 16.72 0.29 0.72
N ILE A 297 17.34 0.67 1.84
CA ILE A 297 18.78 0.93 1.89
C ILE A 297 19.53 -0.36 2.22
N VAL A 298 20.42 -0.75 1.33
CA VAL A 298 21.34 -1.88 1.47
C VAL A 298 22.80 -1.40 1.34
N TYR A 299 23.75 -2.31 1.52
CA TYR A 299 25.18 -1.97 1.51
C TYR A 299 25.62 -1.22 0.24
N ASP A 300 25.13 -1.63 -0.93
CA ASP A 300 25.50 -1.04 -2.23
C ASP A 300 24.66 0.17 -2.64
N SER A 301 23.68 0.58 -1.81
CA SER A 301 22.82 1.74 -2.09
C SER A 301 23.61 3.01 -2.36
N VAL A 302 23.20 3.76 -3.39
CA VAL A 302 23.75 5.06 -3.76
C VAL A 302 22.78 6.14 -3.26
N PRO A 303 23.22 7.05 -2.37
CA PRO A 303 22.33 8.00 -1.70
C PRO A 303 21.48 8.86 -2.64
N GLU A 304 22.05 9.26 -3.77
CA GLU A 304 21.38 10.05 -4.79
C GLU A 304 20.25 9.25 -5.48
N THR A 305 20.52 8.00 -5.82
CA THR A 305 19.56 7.09 -6.46
C THR A 305 18.40 6.79 -5.52
N GLU A 306 18.69 6.55 -4.23
CA GLU A 306 17.64 6.27 -3.23
C GLU A 306 16.72 7.48 -3.00
N TRP A 307 17.28 8.70 -3.04
CA TRP A 307 16.47 9.91 -3.02
C TRP A 307 15.53 9.96 -4.24
N GLU A 308 16.06 9.73 -5.44
CA GLU A 308 15.27 9.75 -6.67
C GLU A 308 14.19 8.68 -6.69
N GLU A 309 14.47 7.50 -6.13
CA GLU A 309 13.50 6.43 -5.99
C GLU A 309 12.30 6.86 -5.12
N THR A 310 12.55 7.50 -3.97
CA THR A 310 11.45 8.01 -3.12
C THR A 310 10.62 9.06 -3.83
N MET A 311 11.24 9.93 -4.62
CA MET A 311 10.54 10.93 -5.43
C MET A 311 9.67 10.28 -6.51
N ASN A 312 10.22 9.30 -7.24
CA ASN A 312 9.50 8.59 -8.30
C ASN A 312 8.30 7.81 -7.73
N LYS A 313 8.46 7.16 -6.57
CA LYS A 313 7.35 6.46 -5.89
C LYS A 313 6.21 7.39 -5.45
N ALA A 314 6.50 8.63 -5.09
CA ALA A 314 5.49 9.62 -4.73
C ALA A 314 4.81 10.27 -5.94
N MET A 315 5.46 10.27 -7.10
CA MET A 315 5.05 11.08 -8.26
C MET A 315 3.67 10.71 -8.79
N ALA A 316 3.27 9.44 -8.78
CA ALA A 316 1.94 9.03 -9.25
C ALA A 316 0.81 9.71 -8.46
N LEU A 317 0.96 9.76 -7.12
CA LEU A 317 -0.01 10.41 -6.23
C LEU A 317 -0.03 11.94 -6.42
N LEU A 318 1.14 12.54 -6.60
CA LEU A 318 1.24 13.98 -6.85
C LEU A 318 0.59 14.36 -8.18
N LYS A 319 0.81 13.59 -9.25
CA LYS A 319 0.14 13.78 -10.54
C LYS A 319 -1.38 13.57 -10.45
N ALA A 320 -1.84 12.57 -9.72
CA ALA A 320 -3.27 12.36 -9.49
C ALA A 320 -3.90 13.56 -8.75
N SER A 321 -3.19 14.15 -7.79
CA SER A 321 -3.65 15.36 -7.09
C SER A 321 -3.71 16.59 -8.00
N GLU A 322 -2.82 16.69 -8.98
CA GLU A 322 -2.86 17.77 -9.99
C GLU A 322 -4.05 17.59 -10.93
N LYS A 323 -4.27 16.36 -11.41
CA LYS A 323 -5.42 16.04 -12.27
C LYS A 323 -6.76 16.28 -11.57
N ALA A 324 -6.87 16.03 -10.27
CA ALA A 324 -8.06 16.31 -9.47
C ALA A 324 -8.39 17.82 -9.36
N ASN A 325 -7.40 18.67 -9.57
CA ASN A 325 -7.59 20.13 -9.60
C ASN A 325 -7.95 20.67 -11.00
N GLU A 326 -7.89 19.83 -12.04
CA GLU A 326 -8.29 20.21 -13.40
C GLU A 326 -9.81 20.13 -13.55
N PRO A 327 -10.42 21.01 -14.37
CA PRO A 327 -11.83 20.89 -14.66
C PRO A 327 -12.12 19.57 -15.37
N LYS A 328 -13.16 18.85 -14.96
CA LYS A 328 -13.68 17.74 -15.77
C LYS A 328 -14.10 18.32 -17.12
N GLU A 329 -13.48 17.86 -18.21
CA GLU A 329 -14.02 18.11 -19.55
C GLU A 329 -15.31 17.30 -19.65
N ASP A 330 -16.42 17.96 -20.01
CA ASP A 330 -17.70 17.31 -20.27
C ASP A 330 -17.53 16.30 -21.39
N TRP A 331 -17.70 15.01 -21.08
CA TRP A 331 -17.73 13.90 -22.04
C TRP A 331 -19.17 13.58 -22.42
#